data_f98e83be5a0c72edf3a10c9c2d0fddb5
#
_entry.id   f98e83be5a0c72edf3a10c9c2d0fddb5
#
_cell.length_a   1.000
_cell.length_b   1.000
_cell.length_c   1.000
_cell.angle_alpha   90.00
_cell.angle_beta   90.00
_cell.angle_gamma   90.00
#
_symmetry.space_group_name_H-M   'P 1'
#
loop_
_entity.id
_entity.type
_entity.pdbx_description
1 polymer ?
#
loop_
_entity_poly.entity_id
_entity_poly.type
_entity_poly.pdbx_seq_one_letter_code
_entity_poly.pdbx_strand_id
1 'polypeptide(L)'
;FVFTGVQIGKRTAFGSWKAPDNGKPLLYSSLGTAFNNWPEYYPILFDAVRDLDINVFAALGSIDPASLKDIPANVEVGQMVPQLDILSQASVFITHAGMGGTGEAIYYGVPMIAIPQMEEQAITARQIEKLGLGCAFPDKNAITSEGLKAAIFKLLIEPSYKETAHAFSEDMRSLGGAKASAEALLAYLKQ
;
A
#
# COMPACT_ATOMS: atom_id res chain seq x y z
N PHE A 1 -2.49 24.29 15.79
CA PHE A 1 -2.33 23.25 14.76
C PHE A 1 -3.69 22.86 14.23
N VAL A 2 -3.78 22.64 12.91
CA VAL A 2 -4.98 22.14 12.24
C VAL A 2 -4.60 20.84 11.51
N PHE A 3 -5.26 19.75 11.85
CA PHE A 3 -5.08 18.48 11.16
C PHE A 3 -6.10 18.38 10.03
N THR A 4 -5.63 18.18 8.81
CA THR A 4 -6.47 18.19 7.60
C THR A 4 -6.52 16.84 6.89
N GLY A 5 -5.82 15.84 7.41
CA GLY A 5 -5.72 14.52 6.79
C GLY A 5 -4.82 14.49 5.54
N VAL A 6 -4.83 13.34 4.87
CA VAL A 6 -4.06 13.14 3.64
C VAL A 6 -4.71 13.89 2.46
N GLN A 7 -3.86 14.45 1.60
CA GLN A 7 -4.32 15.20 0.44
C GLN A 7 -4.41 14.27 -0.79
N ILE A 8 -5.60 13.73 -1.01
CA ILE A 8 -5.88 12.90 -2.19
C ILE A 8 -6.40 13.80 -3.31
N GLY A 9 -5.75 13.76 -4.46
CA GLY A 9 -6.14 14.49 -5.67
C GLY A 9 -6.13 13.59 -6.89
N LYS A 10 -6.73 14.04 -7.98
CA LYS A 10 -6.67 13.30 -9.26
C LYS A 10 -5.24 13.33 -9.77
N ARG A 11 -4.63 12.17 -9.94
CA ARG A 11 -3.30 11.98 -10.54
C ARG A 11 -3.48 11.30 -11.89
N THR A 12 -3.53 12.08 -12.96
CA THR A 12 -3.74 11.57 -14.33
C THR A 12 -2.45 11.21 -15.07
N ALA A 13 -1.29 11.55 -14.49
CA ALA A 13 0.01 11.37 -15.13
C ALA A 13 0.38 9.91 -15.48
N PHE A 14 -0.22 8.94 -14.78
CA PHE A 14 0.09 7.50 -14.94
C PHE A 14 -1.07 6.69 -15.52
N GLY A 15 -2.02 7.37 -16.19
CA GLY A 15 -3.19 6.73 -16.75
C GLY A 15 -4.25 6.35 -15.71
N SER A 16 -5.00 5.30 -16.01
CA SER A 16 -6.00 4.68 -15.13
C SER A 16 -5.83 3.17 -15.13
N TRP A 17 -6.25 2.52 -14.06
CA TRP A 17 -6.20 1.08 -13.93
C TRP A 17 -7.48 0.56 -13.27
N LYS A 18 -7.90 -0.63 -13.68
CA LYS A 18 -9.06 -1.33 -13.11
C LYS A 18 -8.71 -2.80 -12.85
N ALA A 19 -9.07 -3.28 -11.68
CA ALA A 19 -8.90 -4.69 -11.34
C ALA A 19 -9.68 -5.62 -12.29
N PRO A 20 -9.18 -6.83 -12.54
CA PRO A 20 -9.94 -7.85 -13.27
C PRO A 20 -11.30 -8.10 -12.60
N ASP A 21 -12.36 -8.16 -13.41
CA ASP A 21 -13.73 -8.40 -12.94
C ASP A 21 -13.97 -9.91 -12.76
N ASN A 22 -13.31 -10.51 -11.79
CA ASN A 22 -13.35 -11.94 -11.52
C ASN A 22 -13.71 -12.28 -10.06
N GLY A 23 -14.07 -11.27 -9.26
CA GLY A 23 -14.48 -11.43 -7.86
C GLY A 23 -13.35 -11.77 -6.88
N LYS A 24 -12.09 -11.84 -7.33
CA LYS A 24 -10.95 -12.17 -6.46
C LYS A 24 -10.43 -10.94 -5.74
N PRO A 25 -9.93 -11.07 -4.49
CA PRO A 25 -9.29 -9.98 -3.79
C PRO A 25 -8.03 -9.50 -4.54
N LEU A 26 -7.75 -8.19 -4.43
CA LEU A 26 -6.57 -7.58 -5.02
C LEU A 26 -5.52 -7.33 -3.94
N LEU A 27 -4.33 -7.89 -4.13
CA LEU A 27 -3.10 -7.53 -3.42
C LEU A 27 -2.35 -6.49 -4.26
N TYR A 28 -2.11 -5.33 -3.69
CA TYR A 28 -1.20 -4.34 -4.27
C TYR A 28 0.16 -4.40 -3.56
N SER A 29 1.26 -4.33 -4.30
CA SER A 29 2.62 -4.28 -3.74
C SER A 29 3.38 -3.11 -4.33
N SER A 30 3.93 -2.24 -3.47
CA SER A 30 4.80 -1.14 -3.86
C SER A 30 5.79 -0.80 -2.75
N LEU A 31 7.07 -0.96 -3.02
CA LEU A 31 8.14 -0.59 -2.10
C LEU A 31 8.64 0.85 -2.29
N GLY A 32 7.82 1.69 -2.96
CA GLY A 32 8.12 3.10 -3.22
C GLY A 32 8.87 3.33 -4.52
N THR A 33 9.27 4.60 -4.75
CA THR A 33 9.89 5.04 -6.00
C THR A 33 11.35 5.48 -5.85
N ALA A 34 11.80 5.84 -4.64
CA ALA A 34 13.13 6.40 -4.41
C ALA A 34 14.16 5.35 -3.94
N PHE A 35 13.77 4.45 -3.05
CA PHE A 35 14.66 3.44 -2.45
C PHE A 35 14.07 2.04 -2.65
N ASN A 36 13.74 1.71 -3.88
CA ASN A 36 13.10 0.44 -4.24
C ASN A 36 14.01 -0.53 -4.99
N ASN A 37 15.31 -0.28 -4.99
CA ASN A 37 16.29 -1.17 -5.64
C ASN A 37 16.55 -2.43 -4.80
N TRP A 38 15.54 -3.28 -4.74
CA TRP A 38 15.62 -4.58 -4.08
C TRP A 38 14.98 -5.66 -4.97
N PRO A 39 15.65 -6.04 -6.05
CA PRO A 39 15.12 -7.01 -7.02
C PRO A 39 14.86 -8.39 -6.42
N GLU A 40 15.58 -8.77 -5.34
CA GLU A 40 15.43 -10.05 -4.65
C GLU A 40 14.07 -10.20 -3.94
N TYR A 41 13.36 -9.11 -3.73
CA TYR A 41 12.01 -9.12 -3.17
C TYR A 41 10.99 -9.80 -4.09
N TYR A 42 11.09 -9.58 -5.40
CA TYR A 42 10.05 -10.04 -6.32
C TYR A 42 9.96 -11.56 -6.43
N PRO A 43 11.05 -12.34 -6.49
CA PRO A 43 10.96 -13.79 -6.37
C PRO A 43 10.26 -14.26 -5.10
N ILE A 44 10.52 -13.62 -3.95
CA ILE A 44 9.86 -13.92 -2.68
C ILE A 44 8.36 -13.64 -2.76
N LEU A 45 7.97 -12.49 -3.33
CA LEU A 45 6.57 -12.14 -3.55
C LEU A 45 5.90 -13.14 -4.49
N PHE A 46 6.53 -13.47 -5.62
CA PHE A 46 5.97 -14.36 -6.63
C PHE A 46 5.72 -15.76 -6.08
N ASP A 47 6.66 -16.30 -5.32
CA ASP A 47 6.50 -17.60 -4.67
C ASP A 47 5.42 -17.56 -3.58
N ALA A 48 5.30 -16.45 -2.83
CA ALA A 48 4.27 -16.28 -1.82
C ALA A 48 2.85 -16.28 -2.40
N VAL A 49 2.65 -15.75 -3.61
CA VAL A 49 1.31 -15.52 -4.19
C VAL A 49 0.91 -16.51 -5.28
N ARG A 50 1.86 -17.33 -5.79
CA ARG A 50 1.68 -18.21 -6.95
C ARG A 50 0.42 -19.09 -6.89
N ASP A 51 0.16 -19.67 -5.72
CA ASP A 51 -0.94 -20.59 -5.49
C ASP A 51 -2.14 -19.96 -4.78
N LEU A 52 -2.15 -18.63 -4.63
CA LEU A 52 -3.27 -17.93 -4.01
C LEU A 52 -4.32 -17.56 -5.07
N ASP A 53 -5.59 -17.70 -4.69
CA ASP A 53 -6.72 -17.30 -5.54
C ASP A 53 -7.00 -15.80 -5.40
N ILE A 54 -6.04 -14.98 -5.78
CA ILE A 54 -6.06 -13.52 -5.72
C ILE A 54 -5.52 -12.90 -7.00
N ASN A 55 -5.87 -11.65 -7.26
CA ASN A 55 -5.16 -10.81 -8.21
C ASN A 55 -4.01 -10.07 -7.50
N VAL A 56 -2.89 -9.91 -8.16
CA VAL A 56 -1.73 -9.16 -7.63
C VAL A 56 -1.29 -8.11 -8.61
N PHE A 57 -1.11 -6.88 -8.14
CA PHE A 57 -0.42 -5.85 -8.90
C PHE A 57 0.88 -5.46 -8.16
N ALA A 58 2.03 -5.59 -8.82
CA ALA A 58 3.32 -5.21 -8.25
C ALA A 58 3.90 -4.01 -8.99
N ALA A 59 4.01 -2.88 -8.28
CA ALA A 59 4.68 -1.69 -8.78
C ALA A 59 6.20 -1.83 -8.62
N LEU A 60 6.92 -1.77 -9.73
CA LEU A 60 8.35 -2.04 -9.81
C LEU A 60 9.23 -0.80 -9.58
N GLY A 61 8.64 0.40 -9.71
CA GLY A 61 9.40 1.65 -9.65
C GLY A 61 10.47 1.71 -10.72
N SER A 62 11.74 1.72 -10.33
CA SER A 62 12.90 1.79 -11.23
C SER A 62 13.35 0.44 -11.80
N ILE A 63 12.81 -0.68 -11.32
CA ILE A 63 13.21 -2.01 -11.77
C ILE A 63 12.62 -2.30 -13.15
N ASP A 64 13.48 -2.78 -14.06
CA ASP A 64 13.06 -3.16 -15.41
C ASP A 64 12.20 -4.45 -15.36
N PRO A 65 10.96 -4.43 -15.85
CA PRO A 65 10.12 -5.62 -15.93
C PRO A 65 10.78 -6.80 -16.67
N ALA A 66 11.61 -6.52 -17.67
CA ALA A 66 12.31 -7.55 -18.44
C ALA A 66 13.39 -8.30 -17.63
N SER A 67 13.82 -7.76 -16.50
CA SER A 67 14.76 -8.40 -15.58
C SER A 67 14.10 -9.47 -14.71
N LEU A 68 12.78 -9.44 -14.56
CA LEU A 68 12.03 -10.37 -13.73
C LEU A 68 11.77 -11.68 -14.49
N LYS A 69 11.86 -12.79 -13.76
CA LYS A 69 11.62 -14.14 -14.28
C LYS A 69 10.47 -14.78 -13.51
N ASP A 70 9.84 -15.76 -14.14
CA ASP A 70 8.84 -16.64 -13.52
C ASP A 70 7.66 -15.90 -12.86
N ILE A 71 7.22 -14.78 -13.48
CA ILE A 71 6.06 -14.00 -13.01
C ILE A 71 4.81 -14.89 -13.03
N PRO A 72 4.12 -15.10 -11.89
CA PRO A 72 2.92 -15.93 -11.84
C PRO A 72 1.78 -15.36 -12.68
N ALA A 73 0.89 -16.21 -13.17
CA ALA A 73 -0.22 -15.79 -14.02
C ALA A 73 -1.25 -14.85 -13.35
N ASN A 74 -1.29 -14.85 -12.02
CA ASN A 74 -2.13 -13.96 -11.22
C ASN A 74 -1.45 -12.63 -10.85
N VAL A 75 -0.23 -12.36 -11.37
CA VAL A 75 0.55 -11.15 -11.08
C VAL A 75 0.68 -10.29 -12.33
N GLU A 76 0.24 -9.06 -12.23
CA GLU A 76 0.53 -7.96 -13.15
C GLU A 76 1.65 -7.09 -12.58
N VAL A 77 2.56 -6.62 -13.43
CA VAL A 77 3.68 -5.76 -13.03
C VAL A 77 3.68 -4.46 -13.82
N GLY A 78 4.07 -3.36 -13.18
CA GLY A 78 4.21 -2.06 -13.85
C GLY A 78 5.23 -1.17 -13.16
N GLN A 79 5.94 -0.32 -13.91
CA GLN A 79 6.94 0.59 -13.33
C GLN A 79 6.29 1.79 -12.65
N MET A 80 5.65 2.64 -13.44
CA MET A 80 4.93 3.82 -12.95
C MET A 80 3.43 3.57 -13.11
N VAL A 81 2.72 3.58 -11.99
CA VAL A 81 1.35 3.06 -11.92
C VAL A 81 0.38 4.08 -11.30
N PRO A 82 -0.91 4.06 -11.68
CA PRO A 82 -1.92 4.89 -11.05
C PRO A 82 -2.27 4.35 -9.64
N GLN A 83 -1.36 4.56 -8.68
CA GLN A 83 -1.44 4.00 -7.32
C GLN A 83 -2.78 4.22 -6.64
N LEU A 84 -3.39 5.40 -6.79
CA LEU A 84 -4.67 5.71 -6.16
C LEU A 84 -5.82 4.86 -6.73
N ASP A 85 -5.81 4.60 -8.04
CA ASP A 85 -6.81 3.74 -8.67
C ASP A 85 -6.66 2.29 -8.17
N ILE A 86 -5.43 1.82 -8.03
CA ILE A 86 -5.14 0.46 -7.55
C ILE A 86 -5.53 0.34 -6.07
N LEU A 87 -5.11 1.29 -5.21
CA LEU A 87 -5.43 1.30 -3.78
C LEU A 87 -6.95 1.37 -3.53
N SER A 88 -7.69 2.11 -4.37
CA SER A 88 -9.15 2.21 -4.23
C SER A 88 -9.88 0.86 -4.41
N GLN A 89 -9.21 -0.15 -4.96
CA GLN A 89 -9.72 -1.48 -5.26
C GLN A 89 -8.98 -2.58 -4.49
N ALA A 90 -7.89 -2.23 -3.78
CA ALA A 90 -7.05 -3.19 -3.09
C ALA A 90 -7.71 -3.75 -1.81
N SER A 91 -7.50 -5.03 -1.56
CA SER A 91 -7.87 -5.71 -0.33
C SER A 91 -6.74 -5.70 0.70
N VAL A 92 -5.48 -5.73 0.23
CA VAL A 92 -4.26 -5.66 1.05
C VAL A 92 -3.20 -4.89 0.30
N PHE A 93 -2.40 -4.10 1.01
CA PHE A 93 -1.28 -3.34 0.46
C PHE A 93 0.04 -3.73 1.11
N ILE A 94 1.00 -4.25 0.32
CA ILE A 94 2.38 -4.41 0.76
C ILE A 94 3.13 -3.11 0.48
N THR A 95 3.68 -2.50 1.51
CA THR A 95 4.30 -1.17 1.44
C THR A 95 5.62 -1.12 2.20
N HIS A 96 6.53 -0.24 1.77
CA HIS A 96 7.71 0.13 2.55
C HIS A 96 7.39 1.00 3.78
N ALA A 97 6.11 1.28 4.03
CA ALA A 97 5.65 2.14 5.13
C ALA A 97 6.13 3.60 5.06
N GLY A 98 6.33 4.15 3.86
CA GLY A 98 6.53 5.59 3.66
C GLY A 98 5.23 6.36 3.91
N MET A 99 5.33 7.58 4.49
CA MET A 99 4.17 8.37 4.92
C MET A 99 3.13 8.60 3.82
N GLY A 100 3.57 8.84 2.57
CA GLY A 100 2.65 9.06 1.43
C GLY A 100 1.77 7.84 1.17
N GLY A 101 2.37 6.69 0.88
CA GLY A 101 1.64 5.46 0.60
C GLY A 101 0.82 4.96 1.79
N THR A 102 1.35 5.11 3.02
CA THR A 102 0.61 4.78 4.25
C THR A 102 -0.64 5.64 4.40
N GLY A 103 -0.53 6.96 4.21
CA GLY A 103 -1.67 7.87 4.26
C GLY A 103 -2.71 7.57 3.18
N GLU A 104 -2.27 7.25 1.97
CA GLU A 104 -3.15 6.84 0.87
C GLU A 104 -3.87 5.51 1.18
N ALA A 105 -3.17 4.52 1.72
CA ALA A 105 -3.79 3.25 2.14
C ALA A 105 -4.84 3.45 3.24
N ILE A 106 -4.53 4.27 4.27
CA ILE A 106 -5.50 4.63 5.31
C ILE A 106 -6.73 5.31 4.70
N TYR A 107 -6.53 6.26 3.78
CA TYR A 107 -7.64 6.95 3.12
C TYR A 107 -8.60 6.00 2.39
N TYR A 108 -8.07 4.94 1.77
CA TYR A 108 -8.87 3.93 1.09
C TYR A 108 -9.31 2.77 1.99
N GLY A 109 -8.92 2.75 3.26
CA GLY A 109 -9.29 1.70 4.20
C GLY A 109 -8.65 0.34 3.87
N VAL A 110 -7.39 0.37 3.39
CA VAL A 110 -6.66 -0.83 2.96
C VAL A 110 -5.69 -1.26 4.05
N PRO A 111 -5.83 -2.47 4.62
CA PRO A 111 -4.86 -3.02 5.57
C PRO A 111 -3.50 -3.26 4.90
N MET A 112 -2.42 -3.12 5.69
CA MET A 112 -1.06 -3.06 5.18
C MET A 112 -0.16 -4.17 5.70
N ILE A 113 0.76 -4.63 4.83
CA ILE A 113 1.94 -5.40 5.22
C ILE A 113 3.13 -4.45 5.03
N ALA A 114 3.73 -4.04 6.15
CA ALA A 114 4.82 -3.07 6.15
C ALA A 114 6.18 -3.76 6.08
N ILE A 115 7.00 -3.37 5.09
CA ILE A 115 8.37 -3.86 4.87
C ILE A 115 9.30 -2.65 4.81
N PRO A 116 9.69 -2.08 5.96
CA PRO A 116 10.51 -0.88 6.01
C PRO A 116 11.91 -1.12 5.45
N GLN A 117 12.45 -0.15 4.74
CA GLN A 117 13.78 -0.19 4.15
C GLN A 117 14.75 0.78 4.82
N MET A 118 14.24 1.67 5.69
CA MET A 118 15.00 2.64 6.47
C MET A 118 14.34 2.90 7.82
N GLU A 119 15.04 3.56 8.72
CA GLU A 119 14.63 3.73 10.12
C GLU A 119 13.32 4.54 10.29
N GLU A 120 13.12 5.60 9.50
CA GLU A 120 11.87 6.36 9.50
C GLU A 120 10.66 5.48 9.16
N GLN A 121 10.80 4.64 8.16
CA GLN A 121 9.75 3.71 7.74
C GLN A 121 9.50 2.62 8.80
N ALA A 122 10.54 2.22 9.56
CA ALA A 122 10.38 1.28 10.66
C ALA A 122 9.54 1.86 11.81
N ILE A 123 9.59 3.18 12.03
CA ILE A 123 8.71 3.85 13.00
C ILE A 123 7.25 3.75 12.54
N THR A 124 7.00 4.06 11.27
CA THR A 124 5.64 3.97 10.68
C THR A 124 5.13 2.53 10.68
N ALA A 125 5.99 1.55 10.35
CA ALA A 125 5.64 0.13 10.36
C ALA A 125 5.19 -0.35 11.75
N ARG A 126 5.90 0.06 12.81
CA ARG A 126 5.49 -0.22 14.20
C ARG A 126 4.14 0.41 14.55
N GLN A 127 3.83 1.61 14.03
CA GLN A 127 2.52 2.23 14.24
C GLN A 127 1.41 1.50 13.49
N ILE A 128 1.64 1.06 12.26
CA ILE A 128 0.70 0.23 11.48
C ILE A 128 0.29 -1.01 12.31
N GLU A 129 1.27 -1.72 12.86
CA GLU A 129 1.04 -2.92 13.65
C GLU A 129 0.33 -2.59 14.99
N LYS A 130 0.82 -1.61 15.73
CA LYS A 130 0.25 -1.18 17.02
C LYS A 130 -1.21 -0.74 16.91
N LEU A 131 -1.58 -0.10 15.80
CA LEU A 131 -2.94 0.40 15.55
C LEU A 131 -3.87 -0.67 14.94
N GLY A 132 -3.38 -1.88 14.69
CA GLY A 132 -4.18 -2.94 14.06
C GLY A 132 -4.49 -2.70 12.59
N LEU A 133 -3.72 -1.82 11.92
CA LEU A 133 -3.85 -1.51 10.49
C LEU A 133 -3.15 -2.53 9.60
N GLY A 134 -2.46 -3.51 10.20
CA GLY A 134 -1.74 -4.53 9.48
C GLY A 134 -0.66 -5.22 10.30
N CYS A 135 0.35 -5.75 9.65
CA CYS A 135 1.52 -6.37 10.26
C CYS A 135 2.82 -5.83 9.63
N ALA A 136 3.95 -6.08 10.29
CA ALA A 136 5.24 -5.58 9.84
C ALA A 136 6.30 -6.70 9.78
N PHE A 137 7.19 -6.59 8.81
CA PHE A 137 8.45 -7.32 8.72
C PHE A 137 9.59 -6.34 9.00
N PRO A 138 10.04 -6.18 10.25
CA PRO A 138 11.01 -5.15 10.62
C PRO A 138 12.40 -5.38 10.03
N ASP A 139 12.75 -6.64 9.77
CA ASP A 139 13.98 -7.01 9.05
C ASP A 139 13.63 -7.57 7.67
N LYS A 140 13.88 -6.78 6.64
CA LYS A 140 13.65 -7.18 5.25
C LYS A 140 14.46 -8.41 4.82
N ASN A 141 15.62 -8.67 5.44
CA ASN A 141 16.46 -9.80 5.09
C ASN A 141 15.96 -11.12 5.68
N ALA A 142 15.03 -11.06 6.64
CA ALA A 142 14.42 -12.23 7.27
C ALA A 142 13.08 -12.61 6.59
N ILE A 143 12.66 -11.91 5.54
CA ILE A 143 11.41 -12.20 4.83
C ILE A 143 11.56 -13.49 4.03
N THR A 144 10.61 -14.41 4.22
CA THR A 144 10.48 -15.62 3.41
C THR A 144 9.15 -15.61 2.65
N SER A 145 9.06 -16.38 1.58
CA SER A 145 7.81 -16.54 0.83
C SER A 145 6.69 -17.12 1.69
N GLU A 146 7.00 -18.07 2.56
CA GLU A 146 6.02 -18.66 3.50
C GLU A 146 5.53 -17.63 4.52
N GLY A 147 6.43 -16.82 5.09
CA GLY A 147 6.08 -15.77 6.04
C GLY A 147 5.20 -14.70 5.38
N LEU A 148 5.56 -14.28 4.16
CA LEU A 148 4.78 -13.30 3.41
C LEU A 148 3.41 -13.85 3.01
N LYS A 149 3.33 -15.12 2.55
CA LYS A 149 2.07 -15.81 2.25
C LYS A 149 1.16 -15.88 3.48
N ALA A 150 1.71 -16.23 4.64
CA ALA A 150 0.95 -16.28 5.90
C ALA A 150 0.40 -14.90 6.28
N ALA A 151 1.20 -13.83 6.14
CA ALA A 151 0.76 -12.46 6.41
C ALA A 151 -0.35 -12.01 5.46
N ILE A 152 -0.21 -12.27 4.15
CA ILE A 152 -1.24 -11.98 3.14
C ILE A 152 -2.55 -12.68 3.50
N PHE A 153 -2.48 -13.97 3.76
CA PHE A 153 -3.65 -14.78 4.12
C PHE A 153 -4.31 -14.24 5.39
N LYS A 154 -3.53 -13.93 6.43
CA LYS A 154 -4.01 -13.36 7.67
C LYS A 154 -4.83 -12.09 7.45
N LEU A 155 -4.32 -11.13 6.70
CA LEU A 155 -5.00 -9.86 6.44
C LEU A 155 -6.25 -10.02 5.58
N LEU A 156 -6.30 -11.06 4.73
CA LEU A 156 -7.47 -11.34 3.90
C LEU A 156 -8.61 -12.00 4.67
N ILE A 157 -8.31 -12.84 5.69
CA ILE A 157 -9.31 -13.66 6.38
C ILE A 157 -9.73 -13.09 7.74
N GLU A 158 -8.88 -12.31 8.42
CA GLU A 158 -9.20 -11.71 9.72
C GLU A 158 -9.94 -10.37 9.53
N PRO A 159 -11.27 -10.30 9.82
CA PRO A 159 -12.07 -9.11 9.55
C PRO A 159 -11.61 -7.87 10.30
N SER A 160 -10.98 -8.05 11.48
CA SER A 160 -10.52 -6.97 12.35
C SER A 160 -9.58 -5.98 11.64
N TYR A 161 -8.71 -6.45 10.75
CA TYR A 161 -7.82 -5.57 10.01
C TYR A 161 -8.58 -4.66 9.05
N LYS A 162 -9.55 -5.21 8.32
CA LYS A 162 -10.39 -4.44 7.40
C LYS A 162 -11.30 -3.48 8.15
N GLU A 163 -11.90 -3.89 9.24
CA GLU A 163 -12.77 -3.06 10.09
C GLU A 163 -11.98 -1.89 10.66
N THR A 164 -10.79 -2.15 11.21
CA THR A 164 -9.90 -1.10 11.73
C THR A 164 -9.49 -0.14 10.62
N ALA A 165 -9.02 -0.64 9.48
CA ALA A 165 -8.62 0.21 8.35
C ALA A 165 -9.79 1.06 7.84
N HIS A 166 -11.01 0.52 7.84
CA HIS A 166 -12.21 1.26 7.42
C HIS A 166 -12.54 2.38 8.42
N ALA A 167 -12.50 2.13 9.73
CA ALA A 167 -12.73 3.15 10.75
C ALA A 167 -11.72 4.31 10.63
N PHE A 168 -10.43 3.98 10.46
CA PHE A 168 -9.40 5.01 10.20
C PHE A 168 -9.61 5.78 8.89
N SER A 169 -10.15 5.12 7.85
CA SER A 169 -10.50 5.80 6.60
C SER A 169 -11.63 6.82 6.78
N GLU A 170 -12.66 6.49 7.54
CA GLU A 170 -13.76 7.42 7.84
C GLU A 170 -13.23 8.64 8.60
N ASP A 171 -12.44 8.44 9.64
CA ASP A 171 -11.80 9.52 10.40
C ASP A 171 -10.90 10.39 9.49
N MET A 172 -10.05 9.77 8.69
CA MET A 172 -9.13 10.47 7.78
C MET A 172 -9.89 11.34 6.76
N ARG A 173 -10.97 10.81 6.19
CA ARG A 173 -11.80 11.54 5.22
C ARG A 173 -12.58 12.68 5.85
N SER A 174 -13.00 12.54 7.12
CA SER A 174 -13.72 13.58 7.86
C SER A 174 -12.90 14.84 8.09
N LEU A 175 -11.56 14.74 8.05
CA LEU A 175 -10.63 15.87 8.20
C LEU A 175 -10.60 16.83 6.99
N GLY A 176 -11.19 16.48 5.87
CA GLY A 176 -11.43 17.34 4.71
C GLY A 176 -10.27 17.52 3.73
N GLY A 177 -9.08 16.97 4.00
CA GLY A 177 -7.95 16.89 3.07
C GLY A 177 -7.50 18.23 2.50
N ALA A 178 -7.30 18.29 1.18
CA ALA A 178 -6.80 19.47 0.48
C ALA A 178 -7.71 20.71 0.63
N LYS A 179 -9.03 20.50 0.68
CA LYS A 179 -10.00 21.59 0.86
C LYS A 179 -9.82 22.24 2.24
N ALA A 180 -9.79 21.41 3.29
CA ALA A 180 -9.59 21.91 4.67
C ALA A 180 -8.22 22.58 4.83
N SER A 181 -7.18 22.06 4.17
CA SER A 181 -5.86 22.70 4.17
C SER A 181 -5.88 24.10 3.54
N ALA A 182 -6.55 24.25 2.39
CA ALA A 182 -6.68 25.55 1.71
C ALA A 182 -7.50 26.53 2.55
N GLU A 183 -8.61 26.10 3.14
CA GLU A 183 -9.46 26.92 4.01
C GLU A 183 -8.70 27.40 5.26
N ALA A 184 -7.93 26.51 5.91
CA ALA A 184 -7.12 26.86 7.06
C ALA A 184 -6.03 27.89 6.72
N LEU A 185 -5.37 27.72 5.56
CA LEU A 185 -4.36 28.67 5.09
C LEU A 185 -4.95 30.04 4.77
N LEU A 186 -6.09 30.09 4.08
CA LEU A 186 -6.79 31.33 3.77
C LEU A 186 -7.29 32.04 5.03
N ALA A 187 -7.75 31.29 6.03
CA ALA A 187 -8.15 31.88 7.31
C ALA A 187 -6.97 32.50 8.07
N TYR A 188 -5.81 31.85 8.02
CA TYR A 188 -4.58 32.41 8.62
C TYR A 188 -4.10 33.69 7.93
N LEU A 189 -4.20 33.80 6.61
CA LEU A 189 -3.79 34.98 5.84
C LEU A 189 -4.70 36.20 6.06
N LYS A 190 -5.87 36.03 6.65
CA LYS A 190 -6.82 37.12 6.95
C LYS A 190 -6.69 37.69 8.38
N GLN A 191 -5.81 37.11 9.20
CA GLN A 191 -5.46 37.62 10.55
C GLN A 191 -4.33 38.64 10.49
#